data_592bbf56c9a4bae96c56a18edf52fbee
#
_entry.id   592bbf56c9a4bae96c56a18edf52fbee
#
_cell.length_a   1.000
_cell.length_b   1.000
_cell.length_c   1.000
_cell.angle_alpha   90.00
_cell.angle_beta   90.00
_cell.angle_gamma   90.00
#
_symmetry.space_group_name_H-M   'P 1'
#
loop_
_entity.id
_entity.type
_entity.pdbx_description
1 polymer ?
#
loop_
_entity_poly.entity_id
_entity_poly.type
_entity_poly.pdbx_seq_one_letter_code
_entity_poly.pdbx_strand_id
1 'polypeptide(L)'
;NDWLSVQVHPDDAYGLEHEGELGKTECWYVIAADEGAEIIYGHNAKSKEELRQQIESKDWDHLLTKIPVKAGDFFYVPSGTMHAIGSGILILETQQSSDTTYRVYDFDRKDDAGNLRELHLEQSIDVLTIGEPANSHPVTIQADSLTSTLLVANDFFAVYKWDIAGS
;
A
#
# COMPACT_ATOMS: atom_id res chain seq x y z
N ASN A 1 3.19 18.21 0.02
CA ASN A 1 3.90 17.54 -1.09
C ASN A 1 5.02 16.58 -0.61
N ASP A 2 4.81 15.90 0.50
CA ASP A 2 5.78 14.98 1.04
C ASP A 2 5.29 13.53 0.92
N TRP A 3 6.21 12.57 1.07
CA TRP A 3 5.86 11.17 1.23
C TRP A 3 4.90 10.96 2.41
N LEU A 4 3.90 10.11 2.25
CA LEU A 4 3.21 9.54 3.41
C LEU A 4 4.14 8.59 4.16
N SER A 5 3.85 8.27 5.42
CA SER A 5 4.68 7.33 6.17
C SER A 5 4.73 5.96 5.51
N VAL A 6 5.86 5.27 5.64
CA VAL A 6 5.94 3.85 5.31
C VAL A 6 5.17 3.07 6.36
N GLN A 7 4.22 2.26 5.92
CA GLN A 7 3.24 1.60 6.77
C GLN A 7 2.88 0.21 6.27
N VAL A 8 2.21 -0.54 7.13
CA VAL A 8 1.62 -1.84 6.85
C VAL A 8 0.31 -1.97 7.62
N HIS A 9 -0.61 -2.74 7.09
CA HIS A 9 -1.89 -3.04 7.72
C HIS A 9 -1.99 -4.51 8.09
N PRO A 10 -2.62 -4.87 9.23
CA PRO A 10 -2.87 -6.24 9.62
C PRO A 10 -3.95 -6.90 8.75
N ASP A 11 -4.02 -8.22 8.79
CA ASP A 11 -5.20 -8.97 8.37
C ASP A 11 -6.31 -8.95 9.46
N ASP A 12 -7.47 -9.54 9.13
CA ASP A 12 -8.62 -9.57 10.05
C ASP A 12 -8.31 -10.30 11.36
N ALA A 13 -7.53 -11.38 11.30
CA ALA A 13 -7.23 -12.17 12.49
C ALA A 13 -6.38 -11.38 13.48
N TYR A 14 -5.29 -10.79 12.99
CA TYR A 14 -4.40 -9.97 13.83
C TYR A 14 -5.09 -8.69 14.30
N GLY A 15 -5.82 -8.00 13.40
CA GLY A 15 -6.53 -6.78 13.73
C GLY A 15 -7.59 -6.98 14.83
N LEU A 16 -8.39 -8.04 14.74
CA LEU A 16 -9.40 -8.37 15.76
C LEU A 16 -8.77 -8.73 17.10
N GLU A 17 -7.66 -9.47 17.10
CA GLU A 17 -7.00 -9.90 18.33
C GLU A 17 -6.31 -8.75 19.07
N HIS A 18 -5.66 -7.82 18.35
CA HIS A 18 -4.79 -6.81 18.94
C HIS A 18 -5.43 -5.43 19.05
N GLU A 19 -6.32 -5.08 18.10
CA GLU A 19 -6.91 -3.73 18.01
C GLU A 19 -8.44 -3.73 18.18
N GLY A 20 -9.09 -4.90 18.08
CA GLY A 20 -10.54 -5.01 18.09
C GLY A 20 -11.20 -4.52 16.79
N GLU A 21 -10.43 -4.39 15.72
CA GLU A 21 -10.88 -3.96 14.39
C GLU A 21 -10.53 -5.00 13.33
N LEU A 22 -11.20 -4.93 12.18
CA LEU A 22 -10.86 -5.74 11.02
C LEU A 22 -9.51 -5.32 10.42
N GLY A 23 -8.95 -6.16 9.59
CA GLY A 23 -7.78 -5.86 8.78
C GLY A 23 -8.04 -4.77 7.74
N LYS A 24 -6.99 -4.38 7.01
CA LYS A 24 -7.09 -3.32 6.02
C LYS A 24 -6.39 -3.71 4.73
N THR A 25 -7.09 -4.52 3.94
CA THR A 25 -6.73 -4.76 2.54
C THR A 25 -7.23 -3.61 1.70
N GLU A 26 -6.41 -3.11 0.79
CA GLU A 26 -6.73 -1.97 -0.05
C GLU A 26 -6.26 -2.15 -1.50
N CYS A 27 -6.64 -1.23 -2.36
CA CYS A 27 -6.11 -1.10 -3.70
C CYS A 27 -6.13 0.36 -4.13
N TRP A 28 -5.22 0.70 -5.07
CA TRP A 28 -5.04 2.05 -5.55
C TRP A 28 -5.17 2.11 -7.07
N TYR A 29 -5.96 3.05 -7.56
CA TYR A 29 -5.95 3.45 -8.96
C TYR A 29 -5.32 4.83 -9.07
N VAL A 30 -4.24 4.96 -9.84
CA VAL A 30 -3.54 6.24 -10.03
C VAL A 30 -4.31 7.09 -11.03
N ILE A 31 -4.94 8.16 -10.55
CA ILE A 31 -5.67 9.12 -11.38
C ILE A 31 -4.71 10.04 -12.11
N ALA A 32 -3.69 10.55 -11.40
CA ALA A 32 -2.66 11.41 -11.93
C ALA A 32 -1.35 11.23 -11.16
N ALA A 33 -0.23 11.43 -11.82
CA ALA A 33 1.08 11.43 -11.19
C ALA A 33 1.99 12.43 -11.90
N ASP A 34 2.80 13.15 -11.14
CA ASP A 34 3.85 14.01 -11.66
C ASP A 34 4.97 13.16 -12.27
N GLU A 35 5.77 13.76 -13.15
CA GLU A 35 6.94 13.09 -13.73
C GLU A 35 7.92 12.69 -12.62
N GLY A 36 8.33 11.42 -12.60
CA GLY A 36 9.24 10.86 -11.61
C GLY A 36 8.59 10.53 -10.26
N ALA A 37 7.26 10.61 -10.15
CA ALA A 37 6.55 10.19 -8.94
C ALA A 37 6.71 8.69 -8.68
N GLU A 38 6.89 8.32 -7.43
CA GLU A 38 7.13 6.94 -6.99
C GLU A 38 6.27 6.57 -5.78
N ILE A 39 6.01 5.29 -5.64
CA ILE A 39 5.47 4.68 -4.42
C ILE A 39 6.50 3.72 -3.82
N ILE A 40 6.37 3.43 -2.53
CA ILE A 40 6.99 2.27 -1.91
C ILE A 40 5.96 1.14 -1.95
N TYR A 41 6.37 -0.03 -2.49
CA TYR A 41 5.50 -1.18 -2.65
C TYR A 41 6.29 -2.48 -2.44
N GLY A 42 6.22 -3.01 -1.20
CA GLY A 42 6.99 -4.15 -0.76
C GLY A 42 8.36 -3.80 -0.18
N HIS A 43 9.10 -4.85 0.13
CA HIS A 43 10.45 -4.77 0.71
C HIS A 43 11.33 -5.94 0.25
N ASN A 44 12.65 -5.79 0.42
CA ASN A 44 13.65 -6.72 -0.07
C ASN A 44 14.14 -7.77 0.95
N ALA A 45 13.74 -7.64 2.24
CA ALA A 45 14.14 -8.58 3.29
C ALA A 45 13.65 -10.01 2.98
N LYS A 46 14.50 -11.00 3.21
CA LYS A 46 14.24 -12.41 2.91
C LYS A 46 13.75 -13.20 4.12
N SER A 47 13.84 -12.63 5.32
CA SER A 47 13.32 -13.22 6.56
C SER A 47 12.88 -12.11 7.53
N LYS A 48 12.15 -12.51 8.58
CA LYS A 48 11.78 -11.60 9.67
C LYS A 48 12.99 -11.05 10.43
N GLU A 49 14.05 -11.86 10.55
CA GLU A 49 15.30 -11.46 11.18
C GLU A 49 16.02 -10.37 10.36
N GLU A 50 16.11 -10.57 9.05
CA GLU A 50 16.68 -9.58 8.14
C GLU A 50 15.86 -8.30 8.11
N LEU A 51 14.52 -8.42 8.07
CA LEU A 51 13.60 -7.29 8.15
C LEU A 51 13.85 -6.45 9.41
N ARG A 52 13.89 -7.11 10.58
CA ARG A 52 14.19 -6.46 11.87
C ARG A 52 15.55 -5.76 11.85
N GLN A 53 16.57 -6.45 11.38
CA GLN A 53 17.93 -5.91 11.32
C GLN A 53 18.00 -4.65 10.44
N GLN A 54 17.37 -4.67 9.26
CA GLN A 54 17.37 -3.53 8.35
C GLN A 54 16.57 -2.34 8.90
N ILE A 55 15.44 -2.60 9.57
CA ILE A 55 14.65 -1.55 10.25
C ILE A 55 15.49 -0.93 11.39
N GLU A 56 16.07 -1.73 12.28
CA GLU A 56 16.86 -1.26 13.43
C GLU A 56 18.12 -0.49 13.00
N SER A 57 18.76 -0.92 11.92
CA SER A 57 19.91 -0.22 11.34
C SER A 57 19.54 0.98 10.47
N LYS A 58 18.24 1.22 10.26
CA LYS A 58 17.69 2.26 9.36
C LYS A 58 18.20 2.14 7.93
N ASP A 59 18.41 0.93 7.45
CA ASP A 59 18.89 0.64 6.10
C ASP A 59 17.74 0.69 5.08
N TRP A 60 17.06 1.84 5.01
CA TRP A 60 15.87 2.05 4.21
C TRP A 60 16.11 1.92 2.71
N ASP A 61 17.28 2.33 2.23
CA ASP A 61 17.61 2.30 0.80
C ASP A 61 17.72 0.87 0.26
N HIS A 62 18.18 -0.07 1.06
CA HIS A 62 18.21 -1.49 0.68
C HIS A 62 16.91 -2.22 1.02
N LEU A 63 16.20 -1.79 2.05
CA LEU A 63 14.96 -2.44 2.48
C LEU A 63 13.78 -2.13 1.56
N LEU A 64 13.55 -0.84 1.22
CA LEU A 64 12.32 -0.38 0.59
C LEU A 64 12.36 -0.57 -0.94
N THR A 65 11.30 -1.15 -1.48
CA THR A 65 11.13 -1.26 -2.94
C THR A 65 10.37 -0.05 -3.46
N LYS A 66 11.05 0.82 -4.21
CA LYS A 66 10.45 1.98 -4.87
C LYS A 66 10.03 1.63 -6.29
N ILE A 67 8.83 2.04 -6.67
CA ILE A 67 8.26 1.79 -7.99
C ILE A 67 7.80 3.11 -8.59
N PRO A 68 8.26 3.48 -9.81
CA PRO A 68 7.73 4.64 -10.51
C PRO A 68 6.28 4.40 -10.91
N VAL A 69 5.47 5.45 -10.85
CA VAL A 69 4.04 5.37 -11.16
C VAL A 69 3.61 6.43 -12.16
N LYS A 70 2.55 6.12 -12.90
CA LYS A 70 1.91 7.02 -13.86
C LYS A 70 0.38 6.87 -13.79
N ALA A 71 -0.33 7.85 -14.34
CA ALA A 71 -1.78 7.78 -14.49
C ALA A 71 -2.23 6.48 -15.19
N GLY A 72 -3.25 5.85 -14.63
CA GLY A 72 -3.80 4.58 -15.12
C GLY A 72 -3.19 3.32 -14.47
N ASP A 73 -2.11 3.44 -13.71
CA ASP A 73 -1.56 2.31 -12.97
C ASP A 73 -2.52 1.86 -11.86
N PHE A 74 -2.51 0.57 -11.57
CA PHE A 74 -3.31 -0.05 -10.52
C PHE A 74 -2.45 -0.95 -9.63
N PHE A 75 -2.63 -0.81 -8.31
CA PHE A 75 -1.91 -1.59 -7.32
C PHE A 75 -2.89 -2.25 -6.35
N TYR A 76 -2.76 -3.56 -6.19
CA TYR A 76 -3.45 -4.30 -5.14
C TYR A 76 -2.54 -4.35 -3.92
N VAL A 77 -3.01 -3.84 -2.80
CA VAL A 77 -2.25 -3.72 -1.54
C VAL A 77 -2.93 -4.58 -0.46
N PRO A 78 -2.72 -5.91 -0.49
CA PRO A 78 -3.26 -6.77 0.57
C PRO A 78 -2.62 -6.45 1.91
N SER A 79 -3.32 -6.80 3.00
CA SER A 79 -2.75 -6.78 4.35
C SER A 79 -1.38 -7.46 4.38
N GLY A 80 -0.47 -6.97 5.22
CA GLY A 80 0.91 -7.44 5.28
C GLY A 80 1.86 -6.84 4.24
N THR A 81 1.38 -6.00 3.33
CA THR A 81 2.22 -5.31 2.34
C THR A 81 2.80 -4.02 2.91
N MET A 82 4.12 -3.89 2.91
CA MET A 82 4.80 -2.61 3.21
C MET A 82 4.56 -1.63 2.06
N HIS A 83 4.09 -0.42 2.36
CA HIS A 83 3.77 0.57 1.33
C HIS A 83 3.87 2.00 1.81
N ALA A 84 4.05 2.92 0.86
CA ALA A 84 3.90 4.37 1.05
C ALA A 84 3.60 5.06 -0.28
N ILE A 85 2.88 6.16 -0.23
CA ILE A 85 2.59 6.99 -1.40
C ILE A 85 3.54 8.18 -1.40
N GLY A 86 4.25 8.38 -2.51
CA GLY A 86 5.13 9.51 -2.72
C GLY A 86 4.39 10.81 -3.02
N SER A 87 5.16 11.89 -3.15
CA SER A 87 4.62 13.18 -3.55
C SER A 87 4.15 13.21 -5.01
N GLY A 88 3.25 14.14 -5.33
CA GLY A 88 2.82 14.37 -6.70
C GLY A 88 1.89 13.29 -7.27
N ILE A 89 1.23 12.51 -6.44
CA ILE A 89 0.33 11.42 -6.85
C ILE A 89 -1.09 11.70 -6.37
N LEU A 90 -2.06 11.55 -7.28
CA LEU A 90 -3.48 11.52 -6.97
C LEU A 90 -3.99 10.10 -7.21
N ILE A 91 -4.47 9.46 -6.16
CA ILE A 91 -5.03 8.11 -6.21
C ILE A 91 -6.50 8.07 -5.81
N LEU A 92 -7.20 7.08 -6.35
CA LEU A 92 -8.45 6.59 -5.81
C LEU A 92 -8.15 5.31 -5.03
N GLU A 93 -8.33 5.36 -3.72
CA GLU A 93 -8.15 4.21 -2.83
C GLU A 93 -9.50 3.55 -2.52
N THR A 94 -9.53 2.23 -2.60
CA THR A 94 -10.61 1.38 -2.09
C THR A 94 -10.02 0.47 -1.03
N GLN A 95 -10.63 0.43 0.17
CA GLN A 95 -10.11 -0.32 1.31
C GLN A 95 -11.24 -0.99 2.11
N GLN A 96 -10.87 -1.98 2.95
CA GLN A 96 -11.73 -2.42 4.04
C GLN A 96 -11.98 -1.23 5.00
N SER A 97 -13.14 -1.21 5.64
CA SER A 97 -13.52 -0.17 6.62
C SER A 97 -12.77 -0.37 7.94
N SER A 98 -11.50 -0.01 7.95
CA SER A 98 -10.60 -0.04 9.10
C SER A 98 -9.64 1.14 9.05
N ASP A 99 -9.26 1.65 10.21
CA ASP A 99 -8.28 2.72 10.37
C ASP A 99 -6.94 2.21 10.92
N THR A 100 -6.83 0.90 11.19
CA THR A 100 -5.63 0.31 11.78
C THR A 100 -4.43 0.44 10.84
N THR A 101 -3.40 1.12 11.33
CA THR A 101 -2.17 1.39 10.58
C THR A 101 -0.96 1.22 11.48
N TYR A 102 -0.03 0.37 11.09
CA TYR A 102 1.27 0.26 11.75
C TYR A 102 2.33 1.01 10.97
N ARG A 103 2.88 2.06 11.59
CA ARG A 103 3.89 2.92 11.00
C ARG A 103 5.27 2.32 11.19
N VAL A 104 5.96 2.08 10.07
CA VAL A 104 7.32 1.53 10.03
C VAL A 104 8.37 2.63 10.04
N TYR A 105 8.14 3.68 9.22
CA TYR A 105 9.07 4.80 9.07
C TYR A 105 8.33 6.07 8.65
N ASP A 106 8.74 7.19 9.19
CA ASP A 106 8.14 8.49 8.90
C ASP A 106 9.15 9.54 8.42
N PHE A 107 10.24 9.10 7.83
CA PHE A 107 11.29 9.97 7.30
C PHE A 107 11.88 10.92 8.35
N ASP A 108 11.89 10.51 9.62
CA ASP A 108 12.33 11.28 10.78
C ASP A 108 11.68 12.68 10.89
N ARG A 109 10.45 12.83 10.34
CA ARG A 109 9.68 14.08 10.37
C ARG A 109 9.23 14.40 11.79
N LYS A 110 9.28 15.70 12.08
CA LYS A 110 8.83 16.24 13.38
C LYS A 110 7.59 17.10 13.17
N ASP A 111 6.72 17.07 14.17
CA ASP A 111 5.61 18.00 14.26
C ASP A 111 6.09 19.42 14.61
N ASP A 112 5.18 20.39 14.66
CA ASP A 112 5.49 21.79 14.99
C ASP A 112 6.08 21.96 16.40
N ALA A 113 5.86 20.98 17.30
CA ALA A 113 6.42 20.94 18.65
C ALA A 113 7.79 20.23 18.70
N GLY A 114 8.27 19.70 17.58
CA GLY A 114 9.56 19.00 17.47
C GLY A 114 9.52 17.51 17.82
N ASN A 115 8.32 16.92 17.97
CA ASN A 115 8.17 15.50 18.30
C ASN A 115 8.10 14.64 17.03
N LEU A 116 8.68 13.42 17.10
CA LEU A 116 8.49 12.38 16.09
C LEU A 116 7.13 11.69 16.30
N ARG A 117 6.51 11.24 15.21
CA ARG A 117 5.36 10.34 15.30
C ARG A 117 5.78 8.97 15.82
N GLU A 118 4.90 8.33 16.57
CA GLU A 118 5.12 6.97 17.07
C GLU A 118 5.28 5.99 15.91
N LEU A 119 6.23 5.07 16.07
CA LEU A 119 6.45 3.92 15.17
C LEU A 119 5.96 2.65 15.86
N HIS A 120 5.39 1.73 15.09
CA HIS A 120 4.79 0.48 15.55
C HIS A 120 5.63 -0.70 15.04
N LEU A 121 6.91 -0.76 15.42
CA LEU A 121 7.88 -1.66 14.77
C LEU A 121 7.61 -3.13 15.04
N GLU A 122 7.25 -3.51 16.27
CA GLU A 122 6.97 -4.90 16.61
C GLU A 122 5.72 -5.40 15.86
N GLN A 123 4.61 -4.66 15.92
CA GLN A 123 3.40 -5.00 15.19
C GLN A 123 3.65 -5.04 13.67
N SER A 124 4.43 -4.10 13.16
CA SER A 124 4.80 -4.09 11.74
C SER A 124 5.55 -5.34 11.33
N ILE A 125 6.56 -5.74 12.12
CA ILE A 125 7.34 -6.95 11.85
C ILE A 125 6.46 -8.19 11.94
N ASP A 126 5.53 -8.24 12.88
CA ASP A 126 4.60 -9.36 13.05
C ASP A 126 3.72 -9.56 11.80
N VAL A 127 3.16 -8.48 11.26
CA VAL A 127 2.19 -8.57 10.15
C VAL A 127 2.82 -8.53 8.76
N LEU A 128 4.03 -7.99 8.59
CA LEU A 128 4.68 -7.89 7.28
C LEU A 128 4.91 -9.26 6.66
N THR A 129 4.47 -9.42 5.42
CA THR A 129 4.68 -10.62 4.62
C THR A 129 6.07 -10.60 3.99
N ILE A 130 6.81 -11.70 4.08
CA ILE A 130 8.09 -11.87 3.40
C ILE A 130 7.86 -12.31 1.96
N GLY A 131 8.52 -11.65 1.03
CA GLY A 131 8.40 -11.90 -0.40
C GLY A 131 7.72 -10.74 -1.14
N GLU A 132 7.48 -10.97 -2.42
CA GLU A 132 6.81 -9.96 -3.25
C GLU A 132 5.33 -9.84 -2.90
N PRO A 133 4.77 -8.62 -2.94
CA PRO A 133 3.33 -8.44 -2.77
C PRO A 133 2.53 -9.21 -3.81
N ALA A 134 1.34 -9.68 -3.40
CA ALA A 134 0.43 -10.35 -4.32
C ALA A 134 -0.08 -9.36 -5.38
N ASN A 135 -0.04 -9.77 -6.64
CA ASN A 135 -0.55 -8.97 -7.76
C ASN A 135 -2.01 -9.29 -8.05
N SER A 136 -2.75 -8.30 -8.55
CA SER A 136 -4.02 -8.54 -9.22
C SER A 136 -3.79 -8.95 -10.67
N HIS A 137 -4.78 -9.65 -11.24
CA HIS A 137 -4.79 -10.03 -12.65
C HIS A 137 -6.03 -9.41 -13.30
N PRO A 138 -5.95 -8.17 -13.81
CA PRO A 138 -7.10 -7.51 -14.43
C PRO A 138 -7.66 -8.29 -15.62
N VAL A 139 -8.99 -8.37 -15.68
CA VAL A 139 -9.72 -9.05 -16.78
C VAL A 139 -10.59 -8.02 -17.49
N THR A 140 -10.40 -7.87 -18.79
CA THR A 140 -11.16 -6.92 -19.61
C THR A 140 -12.16 -7.65 -20.51
N ILE A 141 -13.40 -7.14 -20.52
CA ILE A 141 -14.48 -7.57 -21.41
C ILE A 141 -14.94 -6.34 -22.20
N GLN A 142 -15.10 -6.50 -23.50
CA GLN A 142 -15.60 -5.47 -24.39
C GLN A 142 -16.99 -5.85 -24.92
N ALA A 143 -17.93 -4.92 -24.83
CA ALA A 143 -19.31 -5.08 -25.35
C ALA A 143 -19.77 -3.73 -25.93
N ASP A 144 -19.96 -3.69 -27.24
CA ASP A 144 -20.37 -2.47 -27.98
C ASP A 144 -19.52 -1.25 -27.61
N SER A 145 -20.11 -0.25 -26.97
CA SER A 145 -19.47 1.00 -26.56
C SER A 145 -18.83 0.95 -25.16
N LEU A 146 -18.91 -0.19 -24.46
CA LEU A 146 -18.41 -0.35 -23.11
C LEU A 146 -17.22 -1.30 -23.08
N THR A 147 -16.09 -0.83 -22.51
CA THR A 147 -14.99 -1.69 -22.08
C THR A 147 -15.03 -1.77 -20.55
N SER A 148 -15.27 -2.96 -20.01
CA SER A 148 -15.29 -3.21 -18.56
C SER A 148 -14.04 -3.98 -18.16
N THR A 149 -13.24 -3.43 -17.26
CA THR A 149 -12.06 -4.07 -16.70
C THR A 149 -12.28 -4.35 -15.23
N LEU A 150 -12.33 -5.63 -14.84
CA LEU A 150 -12.22 -6.03 -13.44
C LEU A 150 -10.77 -5.84 -13.02
N LEU A 151 -10.49 -4.87 -12.17
CA LEU A 151 -9.13 -4.56 -11.70
C LEU A 151 -8.70 -5.53 -10.59
N VAL A 152 -9.60 -5.82 -9.64
CA VAL A 152 -9.38 -6.77 -8.55
C VAL A 152 -10.71 -7.30 -8.04
N ALA A 153 -10.74 -8.54 -7.60
CA ALA A 153 -11.80 -9.11 -6.78
C ALA A 153 -11.17 -9.96 -5.67
N ASN A 154 -11.62 -9.76 -4.46
CA ASN A 154 -11.21 -10.50 -3.27
C ASN A 154 -12.43 -10.69 -2.35
N ASP A 155 -12.24 -11.21 -1.15
CA ASP A 155 -13.32 -11.49 -0.20
C ASP A 155 -13.98 -10.20 0.36
N PHE A 156 -13.37 -9.04 0.18
CA PHE A 156 -13.80 -7.78 0.78
C PHE A 156 -14.48 -6.85 -0.23
N PHE A 157 -13.96 -6.80 -1.48
CA PHE A 157 -14.48 -5.92 -2.52
C PHE A 157 -14.13 -6.40 -3.93
N ALA A 158 -14.87 -5.88 -4.92
CA ALA A 158 -14.51 -5.97 -6.33
C ALA A 158 -14.49 -4.57 -6.94
N VAL A 159 -13.45 -4.25 -7.72
CA VAL A 159 -13.26 -2.93 -8.34
C VAL A 159 -13.24 -3.08 -9.85
N TYR A 160 -14.11 -2.31 -10.51
CA TYR A 160 -14.23 -2.27 -11.97
C TYR A 160 -13.88 -0.88 -12.50
N LYS A 161 -13.17 -0.84 -13.61
CA LYS A 161 -13.00 0.34 -14.44
C LYS A 161 -13.88 0.19 -15.68
N TRP A 162 -14.66 1.22 -15.98
CA TRP A 162 -15.50 1.29 -17.18
C TRP A 162 -15.03 2.41 -18.09
N ASP A 163 -14.69 2.05 -19.33
CA ASP A 163 -14.41 3.00 -20.40
C ASP A 163 -15.59 2.98 -21.37
N ILE A 164 -16.30 4.09 -21.47
CA ILE A 164 -17.50 4.24 -22.29
C ILE A 164 -17.12 5.08 -23.52
N ALA A 165 -17.17 4.48 -24.71
CA ALA A 165 -16.96 5.22 -25.94
C ALA A 165 -18.19 6.12 -26.17
N GLY A 166 -17.97 7.44 -26.25
CA GLY A 166 -19.03 8.40 -26.55
C GLY A 166 -19.66 8.14 -27.92
N SER A 167 -20.97 8.33 -27.99
CA SER A 167 -21.73 8.40 -29.25
C SER A 167 -21.49 9.73 -29.93
#